data_fcdb4d9700c56577424e6cad6d2654c2
#
_entry.id   fcdb4d9700c56577424e6cad6d2654c2
#
_cell.length_a   1.000
_cell.length_b   1.000
_cell.length_c   1.000
_cell.angle_alpha   90.00
_cell.angle_beta   90.00
_cell.angle_gamma   90.00
#
_symmetry.space_group_name_H-M   'P 1'
#
loop_
_entity.id
_entity.type
_entity.pdbx_description
1 polymer ?
#
loop_
_entity_poly.entity_id
_entity_poly.type
_entity_poly.pdbx_seq_one_letter_code
_entity_poly.pdbx_strand_id
1 'polypeptide(L)'
;MKSALIDVAVLILFFNRPNQLGQVFEQVKKARPSKLFLYQDGARNENDLPGINACRKIVSDIDWECEVHHLYQTKNFGCDPS
;
A
#
# COMPACT_ATOMS: atom_id res chain seq x y z
N MET A 1 -15.81 -11.12 8.30
CA MET A 1 -15.18 -9.92 7.69
C MET A 1 -16.08 -8.71 7.93
N LYS A 2 -15.47 -7.58 8.27
CA LYS A 2 -16.23 -6.35 8.51
C LYS A 2 -16.67 -5.73 7.19
N SER A 3 -17.81 -5.06 7.19
CA SER A 3 -18.31 -4.37 6.01
C SER A 3 -17.56 -3.06 5.78
N ALA A 4 -17.51 -2.62 4.53
CA ALA A 4 -16.99 -1.29 4.22
C ALA A 4 -17.92 -0.24 4.83
N LEU A 5 -17.33 0.85 5.35
CA LEU A 5 -18.10 1.95 5.94
C LEU A 5 -18.43 3.04 4.93
N ILE A 6 -17.57 3.23 3.93
CA ILE A 6 -17.75 4.28 2.93
C ILE A 6 -17.55 3.70 1.53
N ASP A 7 -18.35 4.17 0.59
CA ASP A 7 -18.23 3.74 -0.81
C ASP A 7 -17.34 4.70 -1.57
N VAL A 8 -16.05 4.69 -1.21
CA VAL A 8 -15.04 5.59 -1.75
C VAL A 8 -13.81 4.77 -2.11
N ALA A 9 -13.17 5.13 -3.21
CA ALA A 9 -11.88 4.54 -3.59
C ALA A 9 -10.75 5.35 -2.97
N VAL A 10 -9.80 4.65 -2.36
CA VAL A 10 -8.62 5.27 -1.77
C VAL A 10 -7.38 4.76 -2.50
N LEU A 11 -6.50 5.68 -2.90
CA LEU A 11 -5.22 5.35 -3.51
C LEU A 11 -4.10 5.63 -2.52
N ILE A 12 -3.27 4.63 -2.26
CA ILE A 12 -2.11 4.78 -1.40
C ILE A 12 -0.85 4.59 -2.25
N LEU A 13 -0.03 5.62 -2.29
CA LEU A 13 1.28 5.58 -2.94
C LEU A 13 2.33 5.39 -1.86
N PHE A 14 3.13 4.34 -1.96
CA PHE A 14 4.15 4.06 -0.95
C PHE A 14 5.37 3.41 -1.57
N PHE A 15 6.44 3.31 -0.79
CA PHE A 15 7.68 2.72 -1.27
C PHE A 15 8.32 1.85 -0.18
N ASN A 16 9.22 2.41 0.63
CA ASN A 16 9.94 1.64 1.64
C ASN A 16 9.92 2.30 3.04
N ARG A 17 8.82 2.99 3.35
CA ARG A 17 8.68 3.69 4.63
C ARG A 17 7.55 3.08 5.46
N PRO A 18 7.80 1.92 6.10
CA PRO A 18 6.74 1.23 6.82
C PRO A 18 6.17 2.03 7.99
N ASN A 19 6.97 2.83 8.69
CA ASN A 19 6.48 3.60 9.83
C ASN A 19 5.43 4.62 9.40
N GLN A 20 5.72 5.36 8.31
CA GLN A 20 4.78 6.36 7.78
C GLN A 20 3.54 5.68 7.19
N LEU A 21 3.76 4.61 6.44
CA LEU A 21 2.66 3.86 5.85
C LEU A 21 1.74 3.29 6.92
N GLY A 22 2.30 2.79 8.02
CA GLY A 22 1.51 2.26 9.12
C GLY A 22 0.55 3.29 9.69
N GLN A 23 1.00 4.52 9.86
CA GLN A 23 0.15 5.60 10.36
C GLN A 23 -0.98 5.92 9.39
N VAL A 24 -0.67 6.00 8.09
CA VAL A 24 -1.68 6.26 7.06
C VAL A 24 -2.67 5.11 7.00
N PHE A 25 -2.18 3.88 7.01
CA PHE A 25 -3.04 2.71 6.89
C PHE A 25 -3.97 2.55 8.09
N GLU A 26 -3.54 2.98 9.28
CA GLU A 26 -4.41 3.02 10.45
C GLU A 26 -5.68 3.84 10.18
N GLN A 27 -5.52 4.99 9.55
CA GLN A 27 -6.65 5.84 9.19
C GLN A 27 -7.53 5.17 8.14
N VAL A 28 -6.92 4.51 7.18
CA VAL A 28 -7.65 3.78 6.14
C VAL A 28 -8.48 2.65 6.77
N LYS A 29 -7.91 1.92 7.71
CA LYS A 29 -8.63 0.86 8.41
C LYS A 29 -9.84 1.39 9.17
N LYS A 30 -9.73 2.56 9.76
CA LYS A 30 -10.85 3.18 10.48
C LYS A 30 -11.96 3.60 9.51
N ALA A 31 -11.58 4.09 8.33
CA ALA A 31 -12.55 4.56 7.32
C ALA A 31 -13.22 3.40 6.58
N ARG A 32 -12.56 2.27 6.43
CA ARG A 32 -13.04 1.09 5.71
C ARG A 32 -13.60 1.44 4.34
N PRO A 33 -12.75 1.95 3.41
CA PRO A 33 -13.22 2.28 2.07
C PRO A 33 -13.63 1.02 1.31
N SER A 34 -14.54 1.16 0.36
CA SER A 34 -15.02 0.04 -0.44
C SER A 34 -14.00 -0.41 -1.48
N LYS A 35 -13.09 0.46 -1.88
CA LYS A 35 -12.04 0.14 -2.85
C LYS A 35 -10.70 0.68 -2.36
N LEU A 36 -9.65 -0.08 -2.62
CA LEU A 36 -8.32 0.30 -2.20
C LEU A 36 -7.34 0.02 -3.33
N PHE A 37 -6.64 1.05 -3.78
CA PHE A 37 -5.61 0.94 -4.80
C PHE A 37 -4.25 1.16 -4.15
N LEU A 38 -3.37 0.16 -4.26
CA LEU A 38 -2.04 0.18 -3.65
C LEU A 38 -1.00 0.24 -4.75
N TYR A 39 -0.24 1.33 -4.80
CA TYR A 39 0.84 1.50 -5.76
C TYR A 39 2.17 1.57 -5.00
N GLN A 40 3.13 0.75 -5.42
CA GLN A 40 4.46 0.73 -4.80
C GLN A 40 5.53 0.64 -5.89
N ASP A 41 6.53 1.54 -5.81
CA ASP A 41 7.70 1.46 -6.66
C ASP A 41 8.55 0.25 -6.29
N GLY A 42 9.31 -0.24 -7.27
CA GLY A 42 10.24 -1.32 -7.03
C GLY A 42 11.49 -0.87 -6.31
N ALA A 43 12.28 -1.83 -5.84
CA ALA A 43 13.51 -1.56 -5.12
C ALA A 43 14.55 -0.90 -6.03
N ARG A 44 15.23 0.13 -5.53
CA ARG A 44 16.36 0.75 -6.22
C ARG A 44 17.60 -0.14 -6.08
N ASN A 45 17.72 -0.82 -4.95
CA ASN A 45 18.80 -1.76 -4.65
C ASN A 45 18.32 -2.67 -3.51
N GLU A 46 19.20 -3.58 -3.10
CA GLU A 46 18.87 -4.56 -2.06
C GLU A 46 18.53 -3.93 -0.71
N ASN A 47 19.06 -2.75 -0.44
CA ASN A 47 18.82 -2.07 0.84
C ASN A 47 17.36 -1.65 1.02
N ASP A 48 16.60 -1.54 -0.08
CA ASP A 48 15.19 -1.17 -0.01
C ASP A 48 14.29 -2.37 0.31
N LEU A 49 14.76 -3.60 0.09
CA LEU A 49 13.91 -4.78 0.20
C LEU A 49 13.25 -4.96 1.57
N PRO A 50 13.96 -4.80 2.70
CA PRO A 50 13.29 -4.96 3.99
C PRO A 50 12.15 -3.98 4.20
N GLY A 51 12.35 -2.71 3.82
CA GLY A 51 11.30 -1.70 3.94
C GLY A 51 10.13 -1.98 3.02
N ILE A 52 10.39 -2.40 1.77
CA ILE A 52 9.36 -2.75 0.82
C ILE A 52 8.52 -3.91 1.34
N ASN A 53 9.16 -4.96 1.85
CA ASN A 53 8.43 -6.12 2.36
C ASN A 53 7.62 -5.77 3.60
N ALA A 54 8.16 -4.93 4.47
CA ALA A 54 7.43 -4.46 5.65
C ALA A 54 6.18 -3.66 5.25
N CYS A 55 6.30 -2.81 4.23
CA CYS A 55 5.15 -2.05 3.72
C CYS A 55 4.07 -2.97 3.16
N ARG A 56 4.47 -3.96 2.38
CA ARG A 56 3.50 -4.92 1.83
C ARG A 56 2.77 -5.68 2.92
N LYS A 57 3.47 -6.01 3.99
CA LYS A 57 2.87 -6.70 5.12
C LYS A 57 1.84 -5.81 5.82
N ILE A 58 2.14 -4.52 5.96
CA ILE A 58 1.23 -3.57 6.59
C ILE A 58 -0.08 -3.48 5.80
N VAL A 59 0.00 -3.29 4.47
CA VAL A 59 -1.19 -3.10 3.64
C VAL A 59 -1.94 -4.41 3.37
N SER A 60 -1.38 -5.54 3.74
CA SER A 60 -2.08 -6.82 3.63
C SER A 60 -3.03 -7.07 4.80
N ASP A 61 -2.96 -6.27 5.84
CA ASP A 61 -3.78 -6.43 7.05
C ASP A 61 -5.14 -5.76 6.85
N ILE A 62 -5.92 -6.33 5.92
CA ILE A 62 -7.25 -5.81 5.57
C ILE A 62 -8.28 -6.74 6.19
N ASP A 63 -9.05 -6.22 7.16
CA ASP A 63 -10.02 -7.00 7.89
C ASP A 63 -11.46 -6.54 7.64
N TRP A 64 -11.68 -5.83 6.54
CA TRP A 64 -13.02 -5.39 6.14
C TRP A 64 -13.24 -5.74 4.67
N GLU A 65 -14.49 -5.75 4.25
CA GLU A 65 -14.87 -6.05 2.87
C GLU A 65 -14.44 -4.88 1.97
N CYS A 66 -13.55 -5.18 1.01
CA CYS A 66 -12.91 -4.14 0.21
C CYS A 66 -12.37 -4.74 -1.08
N GLU A 67 -12.57 -4.03 -2.19
CA GLU A 67 -11.96 -4.40 -3.46
C GLU A 67 -10.54 -3.83 -3.48
N VAL A 68 -9.54 -4.72 -3.54
CA VAL A 68 -8.14 -4.31 -3.45
C VAL A 68 -7.46 -4.53 -4.79
N HIS A 69 -6.77 -3.51 -5.27
CA HIS A 69 -5.97 -3.57 -6.49
C HIS A 69 -4.52 -3.25 -6.14
N HIS A 70 -3.61 -4.16 -6.50
CA HIS A 70 -2.18 -3.99 -6.24
C HIS A 70 -1.46 -3.65 -7.54
N LEU A 71 -0.65 -2.60 -7.50
CA LEU A 71 0.23 -2.24 -8.60
C LEU A 71 1.63 -2.11 -8.04
N TYR A 72 2.31 -3.24 -7.88
CA TYR A 72 3.65 -3.29 -7.32
C TYR A 72 4.65 -3.44 -8.45
N GLN A 73 5.53 -2.46 -8.58
CA GLN A 73 6.55 -2.47 -9.61
C GLN A 73 7.71 -3.37 -9.18
N THR A 74 8.29 -4.07 -10.14
CA THR A 74 9.48 -4.89 -9.89
C THR A 74 10.76 -4.08 -9.98
N LYS A 75 10.71 -2.92 -10.66
CA LYS A 75 11.84 -2.02 -10.81
C LYS A 75 11.42 -0.62 -10.42
N ASN A 76 12.39 0.15 -9.92
CA ASN A 76 12.15 1.55 -9.64
C ASN A 76 12.32 2.34 -10.94
N PHE A 77 11.24 3.00 -11.38
CA PHE A 77 11.25 3.77 -12.61
C PHE A 77 11.54 5.26 -12.41
N GLY A 78 11.65 5.69 -11.17
CA GLY A 78 11.94 7.07 -10.78
C GLY A 78 12.48 7.99 -11.85
N CYS A 79 13.75 8.42 -11.70
CA CYS A 79 14.38 9.34 -12.64
C CYS A 79 15.10 8.64 -13.79
N ASP A 80 15.14 7.35 -13.81
CA ASP A 80 15.87 6.60 -14.83
C ASP A 80 14.88 5.67 -15.56
N PRO A 81 14.35 6.13 -16.66
CA PRO A 81 13.32 5.37 -17.39
C PRO A 81 13.89 4.23 -18.24
N SER A 82 15.13 3.99 -18.23
CA SER A 82 15.82 2.97 -19.05
C SER A 82 14.93 1.93 -19.72
#